data_26c7a282d0b6c7f80bd50a78cc1216ab
#
_entry.id   26c7a282d0b6c7f80bd50a78cc1216ab
#
_cell.length_a   1.000
_cell.length_b   1.000
_cell.length_c   1.000
_cell.angle_alpha   90.00
_cell.angle_beta   90.00
_cell.angle_gamma   90.00
#
_symmetry.space_group_name_H-M   'P 1'
#
loop_
_entity.id
_entity.type
_entity.pdbx_description
1 polymer ?
#
loop_
_entity_poly.entity_id
_entity_poly.type
_entity_poly.pdbx_seq_one_letter_code
_entity_poly.pdbx_strand_id
1 'polypeptide(L)'
;TAFAVQLGHNWEFWMAIRELYSNCLDMKGSYKISELDAIPNPILDVKTTFIKITGHPLLTPILKNWGNYFNEATPILSDYNVKVYPNTGDHLKIYKQGILVYEDIDKKSRFIYEIPKASIDERRVANCLMDIYGDIAYTFCSCKDPEFIKKYFIKNLNKLCR
;
A
#
# COMPACT_ATOMS: atom_id res chain seq x y z
N THR A 1 -29.83 -9.42 -9.08
CA THR A 1 -28.75 -8.51 -8.66
C THR A 1 -27.85 -8.31 -9.86
N ALA A 2 -28.01 -7.16 -10.55
CA ALA A 2 -27.09 -6.75 -11.60
C ALA A 2 -25.75 -6.46 -10.92
N PHE A 3 -24.85 -7.44 -10.90
CA PHE A 3 -23.45 -7.16 -10.70
C PHE A 3 -23.05 -6.13 -11.77
N ALA A 4 -22.50 -5.02 -11.34
CA ALA A 4 -22.12 -3.96 -12.25
C ALA A 4 -21.13 -4.56 -13.28
N VAL A 5 -21.61 -4.77 -14.48
CA VAL A 5 -20.82 -5.23 -15.64
C VAL A 5 -19.64 -4.30 -15.93
N GLN A 6 -19.61 -3.16 -15.25
CA GLN A 6 -18.56 -2.15 -15.33
C GLN A 6 -17.43 -2.36 -14.32
N LEU A 7 -17.59 -3.25 -13.33
CA LEU A 7 -16.50 -3.52 -12.40
C LEU A 7 -15.37 -4.19 -13.18
N GLY A 8 -14.21 -3.55 -13.23
CA GLY A 8 -13.04 -4.03 -13.97
C GLY A 8 -12.88 -3.51 -15.40
N HIS A 9 -13.87 -2.86 -16.01
CA HIS A 9 -13.76 -2.37 -17.39
C HIS A 9 -12.63 -1.35 -17.58
N ASN A 10 -12.36 -0.54 -16.54
CA ASN A 10 -11.30 0.47 -16.53
C ASN A 10 -10.14 0.09 -15.61
N TRP A 11 -10.00 -1.19 -15.28
CA TRP A 11 -8.91 -1.62 -14.41
C TRP A 11 -7.60 -1.66 -15.17
N GLU A 12 -6.59 -1.06 -14.59
CA GLU A 12 -5.22 -1.36 -14.94
C GLU A 12 -4.86 -2.78 -14.50
N PHE A 13 -3.92 -3.42 -15.16
CA PHE A 13 -3.57 -4.81 -14.89
C PHE A 13 -3.12 -5.05 -13.43
N TRP A 14 -2.45 -4.10 -12.79
CA TRP A 14 -2.07 -4.21 -11.39
C TRP A 14 -3.27 -4.28 -10.43
N MET A 15 -4.41 -3.70 -10.82
CA MET A 15 -5.65 -3.76 -10.01
C MET A 15 -6.21 -5.19 -9.97
N ALA A 16 -6.06 -5.96 -11.04
CA ALA A 16 -6.42 -7.37 -11.03
C ALA A 16 -5.51 -8.18 -10.07
N ILE A 17 -4.21 -7.92 -10.08
CA ILE A 17 -3.26 -8.51 -9.13
C ILE A 17 -3.62 -8.10 -7.70
N ARG A 18 -3.99 -6.85 -7.49
CA ARG A 18 -4.46 -6.32 -6.20
C ARG A 18 -5.63 -7.13 -5.64
N GLU A 19 -6.61 -7.48 -6.46
CA GLU A 19 -7.76 -8.26 -5.99
C GLU A 19 -7.36 -9.67 -5.54
N LEU A 20 -6.46 -10.32 -6.26
CA LEU A 20 -5.92 -11.61 -5.85
C LEU A 20 -5.17 -11.51 -4.52
N TYR A 21 -4.35 -10.49 -4.38
CA TYR A 21 -3.61 -10.19 -3.15
C TYR A 21 -4.54 -9.90 -1.97
N SER A 22 -5.55 -9.05 -2.17
CA SER A 22 -6.53 -8.70 -1.15
C SER A 22 -7.30 -9.92 -0.65
N ASN A 23 -7.76 -10.76 -1.58
CA ASN A 23 -8.49 -11.98 -1.23
C ASN A 23 -7.63 -12.93 -0.38
N CYS A 24 -6.32 -13.01 -0.66
CA CYS A 24 -5.39 -13.76 0.15
C CYS A 24 -5.30 -13.21 1.59
N LEU A 25 -5.18 -11.89 1.73
CA LEU A 25 -5.12 -11.23 3.04
C LEU A 25 -6.43 -11.35 3.83
N ASP A 26 -7.57 -11.18 3.16
CA ASP A 26 -8.90 -11.29 3.77
C ASP A 26 -9.14 -12.70 4.34
N MET A 27 -8.59 -13.72 3.70
CA MET A 27 -8.58 -15.11 4.19
C MET A 27 -7.51 -15.39 5.25
N LYS A 28 -6.79 -14.36 5.72
CA LYS A 28 -5.64 -14.48 6.63
C LYS A 28 -4.56 -15.42 6.10
N GLY A 29 -4.45 -15.53 4.80
CA GLY A 29 -3.43 -16.30 4.11
C GLY A 29 -2.09 -15.58 4.04
N SER A 30 -1.05 -16.33 3.75
CA SER A 30 0.24 -15.80 3.33
C SER A 30 0.38 -15.98 1.82
N TYR A 31 1.19 -15.15 1.20
CA TYR A 31 1.46 -15.26 -0.22
C TYR A 31 2.97 -15.32 -0.48
N LYS A 32 3.33 -15.88 -1.60
CA LYS A 32 4.69 -15.86 -2.12
C LYS A 32 4.62 -15.61 -3.62
N ILE A 33 5.37 -14.62 -4.08
CA ILE A 33 5.57 -14.36 -5.50
C ILE A 33 6.89 -15.01 -5.90
N SER A 34 6.88 -15.81 -6.93
CA SER A 34 8.07 -16.44 -7.49
C SER A 34 7.92 -16.64 -8.99
N GLU A 35 9.07 -16.71 -9.67
CA GLU A 35 9.09 -17.11 -11.06
C GLU A 35 8.66 -18.59 -11.20
N LEU A 36 8.14 -18.97 -12.38
CA LEU A 36 7.52 -20.25 -12.61
C LEU A 36 8.45 -21.43 -12.29
N ASP A 37 9.74 -21.30 -12.62
CA ASP A 37 10.72 -22.37 -12.43
C ASP A 37 11.09 -22.59 -10.94
N ALA A 38 10.70 -21.65 -10.09
CA ALA A 38 10.94 -21.70 -8.65
C ALA A 38 9.75 -22.24 -7.84
N ILE A 39 8.64 -22.58 -8.48
CA ILE A 39 7.50 -23.18 -7.79
C ILE A 39 7.80 -24.67 -7.63
N PRO A 40 8.07 -25.16 -6.42
CA PRO A 40 8.17 -26.59 -6.20
C PRO A 40 6.84 -27.23 -6.60
N ASN A 41 6.90 -28.48 -7.09
CA ASN A 41 5.69 -29.26 -7.38
C ASN A 41 4.63 -28.99 -6.32
N PRO A 42 3.42 -28.56 -6.69
CA PRO A 42 2.41 -28.24 -5.72
C PRO A 42 2.19 -29.47 -4.84
N ILE A 43 2.72 -29.42 -3.63
CA ILE A 43 2.23 -30.28 -2.59
C ILE A 43 0.79 -29.86 -2.49
N LEU A 44 -0.12 -30.76 -2.83
CA LEU A 44 -1.56 -30.55 -2.74
C LEU A 44 -1.97 -30.36 -1.26
N ASP A 45 -1.50 -29.27 -0.69
CA ASP A 45 -2.05 -28.78 0.56
C ASP A 45 -3.38 -28.12 0.20
N VAL A 46 -4.46 -28.72 0.69
CA VAL A 46 -5.86 -28.26 0.48
C VAL A 46 -6.09 -26.81 0.87
N LYS A 47 -5.12 -26.19 1.55
CA LYS A 47 -5.18 -24.80 2.04
C LYS A 47 -4.43 -23.80 1.18
N THR A 48 -3.77 -24.25 0.12
CA THR A 48 -2.95 -23.37 -0.73
C THR A 48 -3.59 -23.17 -2.09
N THR A 49 -3.82 -21.91 -2.46
CA THR A 49 -4.28 -21.56 -3.80
C THR A 49 -3.09 -21.08 -4.62
N PHE A 50 -2.87 -21.71 -5.77
CA PHE A 50 -1.85 -21.30 -6.73
C PHE A 50 -2.49 -20.51 -7.86
N ILE A 51 -1.94 -19.34 -8.15
CA ILE A 51 -2.36 -18.51 -9.27
C ILE A 51 -1.17 -18.33 -10.20
N LYS A 52 -1.28 -18.91 -11.39
CA LYS A 52 -0.28 -18.78 -12.44
C LYS A 52 -0.70 -17.68 -13.40
N ILE A 53 0.09 -16.64 -13.52
CA ILE A 53 -0.11 -15.57 -14.50
C ILE A 53 1.01 -15.65 -15.53
N THR A 54 0.64 -15.76 -16.81
CA THR A 54 1.60 -15.91 -17.91
C THR A 54 1.22 -15.00 -19.07
N GLY A 55 2.24 -14.59 -19.82
CA GLY A 55 2.07 -13.97 -21.14
C GLY A 55 1.55 -12.53 -21.15
N HIS A 56 1.39 -11.89 -20.00
CA HIS A 56 0.93 -10.50 -19.99
C HIS A 56 2.11 -9.52 -19.99
N PRO A 57 2.21 -8.59 -20.97
CA PRO A 57 3.36 -7.71 -21.13
C PRO A 57 3.57 -6.75 -19.95
N LEU A 58 2.50 -6.41 -19.20
CA LEU A 58 2.56 -5.53 -18.04
C LEU A 58 2.95 -6.23 -16.74
N LEU A 59 3.06 -7.56 -16.72
CA LEU A 59 3.41 -8.30 -15.51
C LEU A 59 4.82 -7.95 -15.02
N THR A 60 5.81 -8.01 -15.90
CA THR A 60 7.20 -7.69 -15.55
C THR A 60 7.39 -6.26 -15.03
N PRO A 61 6.84 -5.21 -15.66
CA PRO A 61 6.86 -3.85 -15.11
C PRO A 61 6.24 -3.75 -13.71
N ILE A 62 5.12 -4.43 -13.45
CA ILE A 62 4.45 -4.39 -12.13
C ILE A 62 5.31 -5.08 -11.08
N LEU A 63 5.88 -6.25 -11.36
CA LEU A 63 6.75 -6.95 -10.42
C LEU A 63 8.01 -6.14 -10.10
N LYS A 64 8.61 -5.47 -11.09
CA LYS A 64 9.76 -4.57 -10.88
C LYS A 64 9.42 -3.36 -10.02
N ASN A 65 8.18 -2.89 -10.09
CA ASN A 65 7.68 -1.71 -9.36
C ASN A 65 6.70 -2.11 -8.25
N TRP A 66 6.81 -3.32 -7.71
CA TRP A 66 5.91 -3.89 -6.71
C TRP A 66 5.64 -2.93 -5.55
N GLY A 67 6.68 -2.34 -4.99
CA GLY A 67 6.59 -1.38 -3.89
C GLY A 67 5.81 -0.09 -4.19
N ASN A 68 5.50 0.20 -5.46
CA ASN A 68 4.62 1.31 -5.80
C ASN A 68 3.15 1.00 -5.52
N TYR A 69 2.77 -0.26 -5.58
CA TYR A 69 1.39 -0.74 -5.41
C TYR A 69 1.16 -1.44 -4.08
N PHE A 70 2.22 -2.09 -3.55
CA PHE A 70 2.16 -2.90 -2.35
C PHE A 70 3.30 -2.53 -1.40
N ASN A 71 2.95 -2.04 -0.22
CA ASN A 71 3.93 -1.61 0.77
C ASN A 71 4.20 -2.73 1.79
N GLU A 72 5.39 -3.29 1.72
CA GLU A 72 5.88 -4.33 2.62
C GLU A 72 6.99 -3.81 3.57
N ALA A 73 7.22 -2.50 3.56
CA ALA A 73 8.26 -1.89 4.37
C ALA A 73 7.95 -1.94 5.88
N THR A 74 8.97 -1.73 6.68
CA THR A 74 8.80 -1.54 8.13
C THR A 74 8.48 -0.08 8.41
N PRO A 75 7.44 0.23 9.20
CA PRO A 75 7.09 1.60 9.54
C PRO A 75 8.17 2.23 10.44
N ILE A 76 8.39 3.53 10.26
CA ILE A 76 9.28 4.35 11.11
C ILE A 76 8.54 5.00 12.26
N LEU A 77 7.23 5.08 12.19
CA LEU A 77 6.33 5.47 13.26
C LEU A 77 5.05 4.66 13.09
N SER A 78 4.48 4.20 14.20
CA SER A 78 3.22 3.47 14.18
C SER A 78 2.41 3.82 15.41
N ASP A 79 1.15 4.19 15.21
CA ASP A 79 0.14 4.27 16.24
C ASP A 79 -1.08 3.41 15.86
N TYR A 80 -2.19 3.62 16.57
CA TYR A 80 -3.42 2.86 16.35
C TYR A 80 -4.11 3.16 15.00
N ASN A 81 -3.93 4.37 14.47
CA ASN A 81 -4.64 4.84 13.28
C ASN A 81 -3.75 4.87 12.03
N VAL A 82 -2.47 5.19 12.20
CA VAL A 82 -1.56 5.44 11.07
C VAL A 82 -0.21 4.78 11.30
N LYS A 83 0.29 4.14 10.24
CA LYS A 83 1.70 3.77 10.14
C LYS A 83 2.37 4.69 9.12
N VAL A 84 3.55 5.18 9.46
CA VAL A 84 4.32 6.12 8.66
C VAL A 84 5.58 5.45 8.15
N TYR A 85 5.86 5.60 6.87
CA TYR A 85 7.05 5.00 6.22
C TYR A 85 7.87 6.07 5.52
N PRO A 86 9.18 5.84 5.32
CA PRO A 86 9.99 6.71 4.47
C PRO A 86 9.43 6.72 3.04
N ASN A 87 9.34 7.90 2.43
CA ASN A 87 9.01 8.01 1.03
C ASN A 87 10.31 8.15 0.22
N THR A 88 10.54 7.25 -0.70
CA THR A 88 11.66 7.30 -1.64
C THR A 88 11.30 8.07 -2.92
N GLY A 89 10.01 8.26 -3.16
CA GLY A 89 9.46 9.20 -4.14
C GLY A 89 9.23 10.58 -3.52
N ASP A 90 8.48 11.43 -4.19
CA ASP A 90 8.20 12.78 -3.73
C ASP A 90 6.70 13.12 -3.63
N HIS A 91 5.81 12.21 -4.02
CA HIS A 91 4.38 12.42 -4.01
C HIS A 91 3.64 11.61 -2.93
N LEU A 92 2.43 12.05 -2.62
CA LEU A 92 1.62 11.45 -1.56
C LEU A 92 1.09 10.10 -1.98
N LYS A 93 1.35 9.08 -1.14
CA LYS A 93 0.77 7.73 -1.26
C LYS A 93 0.13 7.31 0.05
N ILE A 94 -1.04 6.71 -0.05
CA ILE A 94 -1.78 6.16 1.08
C ILE A 94 -2.10 4.70 0.80
N TYR A 95 -1.80 3.86 1.78
CA TYR A 95 -2.01 2.42 1.71
C TYR A 95 -3.04 2.00 2.78
N LYS A 96 -3.74 0.91 2.50
CA LYS A 96 -4.55 0.18 3.46
C LYS A 96 -4.18 -1.29 3.39
N GLN A 97 -3.78 -1.87 4.52
CA GLN A 97 -3.30 -3.27 4.58
C GLN A 97 -2.18 -3.55 3.57
N GLY A 98 -1.26 -2.59 3.42
CA GLY A 98 -0.17 -2.69 2.47
C GLY A 98 -0.56 -2.43 1.00
N ILE A 99 -1.82 -2.15 0.66
CA ILE A 99 -2.31 -1.94 -0.70
C ILE A 99 -2.51 -0.46 -0.97
N LEU A 100 -2.02 0.04 -2.11
CA LEU A 100 -2.23 1.41 -2.54
C LEU A 100 -3.72 1.69 -2.76
N VAL A 101 -4.26 2.67 -2.02
CA VAL A 101 -5.67 3.09 -2.11
C VAL A 101 -5.84 4.55 -2.53
N TYR A 102 -4.75 5.33 -2.50
CA TYR A 102 -4.74 6.70 -2.98
C TYR A 102 -3.32 7.14 -3.35
N GLU A 103 -3.21 7.85 -4.46
CA GLU A 103 -1.98 8.50 -4.90
C GLU A 103 -2.31 9.88 -5.46
N ASP A 104 -1.52 10.87 -5.08
CA ASP A 104 -1.63 12.25 -5.58
C ASP A 104 -0.24 12.71 -6.04
N ILE A 105 -0.04 12.72 -7.35
CA ILE A 105 1.24 13.04 -7.99
C ILE A 105 1.60 14.53 -7.89
N ASP A 106 0.60 15.38 -7.68
CA ASP A 106 0.79 16.82 -7.55
C ASP A 106 1.09 17.24 -6.11
N LYS A 107 0.79 16.36 -5.14
CA LYS A 107 1.00 16.63 -3.73
C LYS A 107 2.28 15.99 -3.22
N LYS A 108 3.28 16.82 -2.96
CA LYS A 108 4.53 16.33 -2.37
C LYS A 108 4.33 15.83 -0.96
N SER A 109 4.90 14.67 -0.65
CA SER A 109 4.90 14.09 0.68
C SER A 109 6.25 13.46 1.00
N ARG A 110 6.74 13.77 2.19
CA ARG A 110 7.97 13.18 2.72
C ARG A 110 7.80 11.74 3.20
N PHE A 111 6.57 11.36 3.47
CA PHE A 111 6.22 10.07 4.02
C PHE A 111 5.14 9.40 3.18
N ILE A 112 5.14 8.08 3.26
CA ILE A 112 4.05 7.22 2.85
C ILE A 112 3.25 6.88 4.09
N TYR A 113 1.94 6.73 3.94
CA TYR A 113 1.04 6.45 5.06
C TYR A 113 0.27 5.16 4.81
N GLU A 114 0.12 4.35 5.84
CA GLU A 114 -0.84 3.27 5.87
C GLU A 114 -1.91 3.58 6.91
N ILE A 115 -3.16 3.56 6.48
CA ILE A 115 -4.33 3.86 7.30
C ILE A 115 -5.20 2.60 7.35
N PRO A 116 -5.04 1.75 8.37
CA PRO A 116 -5.75 0.46 8.42
C PRO A 116 -7.27 0.58 8.39
N LYS A 117 -7.79 1.70 8.92
CA LYS A 117 -9.24 1.98 9.01
C LYS A 117 -9.77 2.88 7.91
N ALA A 118 -8.95 3.24 6.91
CA ALA A 118 -9.41 4.08 5.81
C ALA A 118 -10.69 3.49 5.19
N SER A 119 -11.69 4.35 4.99
CA SER A 119 -12.87 4.00 4.21
C SER A 119 -12.49 3.96 2.73
N ILE A 120 -12.84 2.88 2.06
CA ILE A 120 -12.58 2.65 0.64
C ILE A 120 -13.88 2.29 -0.07
N ASP A 121 -13.97 2.65 -1.35
CA ASP A 121 -15.08 2.26 -2.21
C ASP A 121 -14.89 0.83 -2.76
N GLU A 122 -15.83 0.37 -3.59
CA GLU A 122 -15.77 -0.93 -4.24
C GLU A 122 -14.57 -1.08 -5.19
N ARG A 123 -14.00 0.03 -5.65
CA ARG A 123 -12.79 0.07 -6.46
C ARG A 123 -11.52 0.10 -5.63
N ARG A 124 -11.64 -0.03 -4.30
CA ARG A 124 -10.55 0.08 -3.32
C ARG A 124 -9.83 1.42 -3.36
N VAL A 125 -10.57 2.50 -3.67
CA VAL A 125 -10.07 3.87 -3.61
C VAL A 125 -10.56 4.54 -2.34
N ALA A 126 -9.72 5.34 -1.71
CA ALA A 126 -10.08 6.05 -0.48
C ALA A 126 -11.22 7.04 -0.72
N ASN A 127 -12.29 6.95 0.09
CA ASN A 127 -13.50 7.74 -0.06
C ASN A 127 -13.43 9.09 0.67
N CYS A 128 -12.80 9.14 1.83
CA CYS A 128 -12.81 10.32 2.70
C CYS A 128 -11.37 10.75 3.02
N LEU A 129 -10.83 11.63 2.18
CA LEU A 129 -9.49 12.15 2.38
C LEU A 129 -9.38 13.06 3.63
N MET A 130 -10.46 13.71 4.04
CA MET A 130 -10.44 14.58 5.23
C MET A 130 -10.19 13.78 6.50
N ASP A 131 -10.83 12.60 6.64
CA ASP A 131 -10.61 11.73 7.78
C ASP A 131 -9.17 11.20 7.80
N ILE A 132 -8.67 10.83 6.64
CA ILE A 132 -7.28 10.38 6.45
C ILE A 132 -6.28 11.47 6.87
N TYR A 133 -6.48 12.70 6.44
CA TYR A 133 -5.61 13.82 6.83
C TYR A 133 -5.75 14.13 8.31
N GLY A 134 -6.94 13.99 8.88
CA GLY A 134 -7.19 14.11 10.31
C GLY A 134 -6.40 13.09 11.12
N ASP A 135 -6.44 11.83 10.72
CA ASP A 135 -5.68 10.74 11.36
C ASP A 135 -4.17 10.96 11.27
N ILE A 136 -3.67 11.38 10.10
CA ILE A 136 -2.25 11.71 9.90
C ILE A 136 -1.83 12.86 10.81
N ALA A 137 -2.60 13.94 10.83
CA ALA A 137 -2.30 15.10 11.67
C ALA A 137 -2.30 14.74 13.16
N TYR A 138 -3.29 13.98 13.61
CA TYR A 138 -3.38 13.50 14.98
C TYR A 138 -2.15 12.65 15.36
N THR A 139 -1.76 11.72 14.50
CA THR A 139 -0.58 10.84 14.72
C THR A 139 0.69 11.66 14.93
N PHE A 140 0.93 12.70 14.12
CA PHE A 140 2.09 13.56 14.30
C PHE A 140 1.98 14.46 15.54
N CYS A 141 0.81 15.03 15.83
CA CYS A 141 0.60 15.88 17.00
C CYS A 141 0.71 15.10 18.32
N SER A 142 0.32 13.82 18.31
CA SER A 142 0.38 12.94 19.49
C SER A 142 1.71 12.21 19.63
N CYS A 143 2.60 12.31 18.65
CA CYS A 143 3.88 11.59 18.63
C CYS A 143 4.77 12.03 19.81
N LYS A 144 5.16 11.05 20.63
CA LYS A 144 6.05 11.22 21.78
C LYS A 144 7.44 10.60 21.56
N ASP A 145 7.72 10.07 20.36
CA ASP A 145 9.02 9.50 20.04
C ASP A 145 10.05 10.62 19.78
N PRO A 146 11.00 10.84 20.72
CA PRO A 146 11.97 11.93 20.61
C PRO A 146 12.96 11.71 19.46
N GLU A 147 13.30 10.46 19.14
CA GLU A 147 14.22 10.17 18.05
C GLU A 147 13.58 10.42 16.69
N PHE A 148 12.30 10.06 16.54
CA PHE A 148 11.54 10.38 15.35
C PHE A 148 11.43 11.91 15.17
N ILE A 149 11.03 12.63 16.22
CA ILE A 149 10.90 14.10 16.18
C ILE A 149 12.23 14.74 15.82
N LYS A 150 13.31 14.38 16.48
CA LYS A 150 14.66 14.90 16.23
C LYS A 150 15.11 14.63 14.79
N LYS A 151 14.93 13.41 14.31
CA LYS A 151 15.37 12.98 12.96
C LYS A 151 14.61 13.67 11.85
N TYR A 152 13.28 13.74 11.97
CA TYR A 152 12.42 14.12 10.85
C TYR A 152 11.93 15.56 10.90
N PHE A 153 11.87 16.17 12.07
CA PHE A 153 11.41 17.56 12.24
C PHE A 153 12.55 18.52 12.60
N ILE A 154 13.34 18.25 13.63
CA ILE A 154 14.35 19.19 14.14
C ILE A 154 15.56 19.32 13.19
N LYS A 155 16.10 18.21 12.70
CA LYS A 155 17.25 18.24 11.77
C LYS A 155 17.00 19.03 10.49
N ASN A 156 15.74 19.22 10.10
CA ASN A 156 15.40 19.96 8.88
C ASN A 156 15.07 21.42 9.13
N LEU A 157 14.68 21.81 10.35
CA LEU A 157 14.62 23.22 10.72
C LEU A 157 15.99 23.91 10.55
N ASN A 158 17.07 23.22 10.90
CA ASN A 158 18.44 23.74 10.73
C ASN A 158 18.89 23.88 9.27
N LYS A 159 18.18 23.30 8.28
CA LYS A 159 18.43 23.51 6.85
C LYS A 159 17.61 24.66 6.25
N LEU A 160 16.51 25.04 6.90
CA LEU A 160 15.65 26.16 6.47
C LEU A 160 16.11 27.51 7.05
N CYS A 161 16.97 27.50 8.08
CA CYS A 161 17.53 28.70 8.71
C CYS A 161 18.94 29.06 8.22
N ARG A 162 19.37 28.53 7.10
CA ARG A 162 20.59 28.90 6.37
C ARG A 162 20.23 29.38 4.97
#